data_a5c9b494c5e13568a24dbbef9eae1a15
#
_entry.id   a5c9b494c5e13568a24dbbef9eae1a15
#
_cell.length_a   1.000
_cell.length_b   1.000
_cell.length_c   1.000
_cell.angle_alpha   90.00
_cell.angle_beta   90.00
_cell.angle_gamma   90.00
#
_symmetry.space_group_name_H-M   'P 1'
#
loop_
_entity.id
_entity.type
_entity.pdbx_description
1 polymer ?
#
loop_
_entity_poly.entity_id
_entity_poly.type
_entity_poly.pdbx_seq_one_letter_code
_entity_poly.pdbx_strand_id
1 'polypeptide(L)'
;MSQAISQTVKKLVPFLSVIVLMCSAEVALAQNTTPDDYPRVEVFAGYSALGEANSSRITFGPTASTSGNYATPTGFETSVIGNFSKHFGIKGDFSAHFNNESGRTFTACTPTCTTVTQDVQFKTRVYNFLAGPEFKARNSTRFTPFAYALGGVAHTSAEFTSTSPTLNFLLKKSDNVPALAVGGGLDIRAGKRVSFRGTIDYNPMFIRDSGSDRRDLVRISLGFLFR
;
A
#
# COMPACT_ATOMS: atom_id res chain seq x y z
N MET A 1 -28.78 -7.41 2.71
CA MET A 1 -27.78 -6.78 1.82
C MET A 1 -27.74 -5.25 1.94
N SER A 2 -28.87 -4.56 2.13
CA SER A 2 -28.97 -3.09 2.25
C SER A 2 -28.30 -2.48 3.51
N GLN A 3 -28.31 -3.15 4.67
CA GLN A 3 -27.74 -2.60 5.92
C GLN A 3 -26.21 -2.59 5.96
N ALA A 4 -25.53 -3.52 5.28
CA ALA A 4 -24.06 -3.58 5.23
C ALA A 4 -23.47 -2.40 4.44
N ILE A 5 -24.13 -1.99 3.37
CA ILE A 5 -23.70 -0.86 2.52
C ILE A 5 -23.81 0.46 3.32
N SER A 6 -24.87 0.64 4.11
CA SER A 6 -25.08 1.82 4.94
C SER A 6 -23.99 2.00 6.02
N GLN A 7 -23.53 0.94 6.64
CA GLN A 7 -22.49 1.00 7.67
C GLN A 7 -21.11 1.33 7.09
N THR A 8 -20.82 0.85 5.87
CA THR A 8 -19.53 1.13 5.20
C THR A 8 -19.46 2.59 4.74
N VAL A 9 -20.55 3.14 4.23
CA VAL A 9 -20.63 4.56 3.81
C VAL A 9 -20.51 5.50 5.01
N LYS A 10 -21.14 5.20 6.15
CA LYS A 10 -21.04 6.02 7.38
C LYS A 10 -19.62 6.06 7.95
N LYS A 11 -18.79 5.03 7.72
CA LYS A 11 -17.37 5.01 8.15
C LYS A 11 -16.44 5.70 7.16
N LEU A 12 -16.83 5.84 5.89
CA LEU A 12 -16.03 6.50 4.84
C LEU A 12 -16.18 8.03 4.87
N VAL A 13 -17.35 8.55 5.28
CA VAL A 13 -17.65 9.99 5.29
C VAL A 13 -16.66 10.81 6.16
N PRO A 14 -16.31 10.42 7.40
CA PRO A 14 -15.34 11.18 8.19
C PRO A 14 -13.92 11.16 7.61
N PHE A 15 -13.54 10.09 6.90
CA PHE A 15 -12.24 10.03 6.23
C PHE A 15 -12.16 10.97 5.02
N LEU A 16 -13.24 11.03 4.23
CA LEU A 16 -13.34 11.93 3.08
C LEU A 16 -13.36 13.40 3.52
N SER A 17 -14.03 13.72 4.63
CA SER A 17 -14.07 15.09 5.16
C SER A 17 -12.73 15.56 5.72
N VAL A 18 -11.91 14.67 6.31
CA VAL A 18 -10.55 15.01 6.76
C VAL A 18 -9.62 15.29 5.57
N ILE A 19 -9.73 14.52 4.48
CA ILE A 19 -8.95 14.75 3.25
C ILE A 19 -9.34 16.09 2.61
N VAL A 20 -10.64 16.41 2.53
CA VAL A 20 -11.14 17.69 1.99
C VAL A 20 -10.72 18.86 2.89
N LEU A 21 -10.73 18.69 4.21
CA LEU A 21 -10.30 19.73 5.16
C LEU A 21 -8.78 19.98 5.08
N MET A 22 -7.97 18.94 4.87
CA MET A 22 -6.53 19.10 4.64
C MET A 22 -6.22 19.82 3.32
N CYS A 23 -6.94 19.51 2.23
CA CYS A 23 -6.79 20.23 0.96
C CYS A 23 -7.19 21.70 1.04
N SER A 24 -8.15 22.07 1.89
CA SER A 24 -8.58 23.47 2.03
C SER A 24 -7.64 24.31 2.91
N ALA A 25 -6.91 23.71 3.84
CA ALA A 25 -5.91 24.41 4.68
C ALA A 25 -4.68 24.87 3.87
N GLU A 26 -4.35 24.20 2.79
CA GLU A 26 -3.20 24.55 1.93
C GLU A 26 -3.43 25.80 1.09
N VAL A 27 -4.67 26.11 0.72
CA VAL A 27 -4.98 27.32 -0.05
C VAL A 27 -4.79 28.59 0.77
N ALA A 28 -4.96 28.53 2.09
CA ALA A 28 -4.81 29.68 2.98
C ALA A 28 -3.35 30.01 3.33
N LEU A 29 -2.45 29.03 3.31
CA LEU A 29 -1.02 29.24 3.61
C LEU A 29 -0.18 29.69 2.40
N ALA A 30 -0.71 29.57 1.19
CA ALA A 30 0.00 29.89 -0.05
C ALA A 30 0.04 31.40 -0.37
N GLN A 31 -0.63 32.26 0.42
CA GLN A 31 -0.82 33.68 0.05
C GLN A 31 0.29 34.64 0.49
N ASN A 32 1.34 34.19 1.18
CA ASN A 32 2.31 35.14 1.78
C ASN A 32 3.79 34.74 1.68
N THR A 33 4.24 34.09 0.61
CA THR A 33 5.67 33.77 0.45
C THR A 33 6.22 34.24 -0.87
N THR A 34 7.40 34.88 -0.84
CA THR A 34 8.32 35.01 -1.97
C THR A 34 8.36 33.70 -2.75
N PRO A 35 8.33 33.70 -4.09
CA PRO A 35 8.31 32.48 -4.88
C PRO A 35 9.60 31.69 -4.62
N ASP A 36 9.53 30.75 -3.70
CA ASP A 36 10.58 29.76 -3.55
C ASP A 36 10.68 28.96 -4.87
N ASP A 37 11.88 28.69 -5.31
CA ASP A 37 12.17 27.94 -6.55
C ASP A 37 11.76 26.44 -6.45
N TYR A 38 10.95 26.08 -5.43
CA TYR A 38 10.45 24.72 -5.21
C TYR A 38 9.07 24.72 -4.53
N PRO A 39 8.21 23.73 -4.83
CA PRO A 39 6.90 23.60 -4.19
C PRO A 39 7.06 23.22 -2.70
N ARG A 40 6.39 23.95 -1.81
CA ARG A 40 6.43 23.66 -0.37
C ARG A 40 5.68 22.41 0.01
N VAL A 41 4.59 22.12 -0.69
CA VAL A 41 3.77 20.92 -0.48
C VAL A 41 3.56 20.20 -1.79
N GLU A 42 3.67 18.89 -1.74
CA GLU A 42 3.40 18.01 -2.88
C GLU A 42 2.52 16.85 -2.41
N VAL A 43 1.57 16.46 -3.23
CA VAL A 43 0.63 15.35 -2.96
C VAL A 43 0.76 14.30 -4.05
N PHE A 44 1.01 13.07 -3.65
CA PHE A 44 1.06 11.92 -4.56
C PHE A 44 -0.17 11.06 -4.39
N ALA A 45 -0.69 10.55 -5.50
CA ALA A 45 -1.71 9.51 -5.54
C ALA A 45 -1.42 8.55 -6.69
N GLY A 46 -1.44 7.26 -6.41
CA GLY A 46 -1.08 6.25 -7.41
C GLY A 46 -1.55 4.85 -7.09
N TYR A 47 -1.41 3.99 -8.08
CA TYR A 47 -1.59 2.54 -7.95
C TYR A 47 -0.33 1.94 -7.33
N SER A 48 -0.51 0.95 -6.46
CA SER A 48 0.56 0.31 -5.73
C SER A 48 0.40 -1.21 -5.70
N ALA A 49 1.52 -1.92 -5.82
CA ALA A 49 1.60 -3.36 -5.70
C ALA A 49 2.65 -3.75 -4.67
N LEU A 50 2.34 -4.74 -3.84
CA LEU A 50 3.18 -5.18 -2.73
C LEU A 50 3.54 -6.66 -2.91
N GLY A 51 4.80 -6.96 -3.22
CA GLY A 51 5.31 -8.31 -3.43
C GLY A 51 6.25 -8.78 -2.32
N GLU A 52 6.43 -10.10 -2.15
CA GLU A 52 7.43 -10.64 -1.24
C GLU A 52 8.82 -10.59 -1.88
N ALA A 53 9.82 -10.07 -1.13
CA ALA A 53 11.19 -9.91 -1.61
C ALA A 53 11.90 -11.26 -1.93
N ASN A 54 11.48 -12.34 -1.27
CA ASN A 54 12.05 -13.68 -1.43
C ASN A 54 11.37 -14.54 -2.52
N SER A 55 10.28 -14.05 -3.11
CA SER A 55 9.64 -14.76 -4.22
C SER A 55 10.26 -14.28 -5.53
N SER A 56 10.83 -15.20 -6.29
CA SER A 56 11.50 -14.94 -7.57
C SER A 56 10.55 -14.41 -8.67
N ARG A 57 9.31 -14.08 -8.32
CA ARG A 57 8.28 -13.68 -9.27
C ARG A 57 7.36 -12.61 -8.68
N ILE A 58 7.58 -11.37 -9.08
CA ILE A 58 6.59 -10.29 -8.91
C ILE A 58 5.65 -10.39 -10.11
N THR A 59 4.43 -10.85 -9.89
CA THR A 59 3.43 -10.96 -10.96
C THR A 59 2.45 -9.79 -10.85
N PHE A 60 2.46 -8.91 -11.84
CA PHE A 60 1.48 -7.83 -11.98
C PHE A 60 0.26 -8.35 -12.72
N GLY A 61 -0.90 -8.37 -12.04
CA GLY A 61 -2.19 -8.67 -12.67
C GLY A 61 -2.95 -9.84 -12.03
N PRO A 62 -4.23 -10.02 -12.40
CA PRO A 62 -5.06 -11.11 -11.93
C PRO A 62 -4.66 -12.41 -12.65
N THR A 63 -3.70 -13.13 -12.14
CA THR A 63 -3.36 -14.47 -12.62
C THR A 63 -3.85 -15.50 -11.61
N ALA A 64 -4.92 -16.19 -11.97
CA ALA A 64 -5.28 -17.46 -11.36
C ALA A 64 -4.18 -18.48 -11.71
N SER A 65 -3.33 -18.83 -10.76
CA SER A 65 -2.38 -19.92 -10.94
C SER A 65 -2.64 -21.03 -9.93
N THR A 66 -2.81 -22.23 -10.47
CA THR A 66 -3.10 -23.48 -9.78
C THR A 66 -1.90 -24.06 -8.99
N SER A 67 -0.81 -23.33 -8.87
CA SER A 67 0.41 -23.81 -8.23
C SER A 67 0.97 -22.74 -7.29
N GLY A 68 0.55 -22.77 -6.01
CA GLY A 68 1.33 -22.20 -4.90
C GLY A 68 1.82 -20.75 -4.94
N ASN A 69 1.53 -20.00 -5.99
CA ASN A 69 1.93 -18.61 -6.14
C ASN A 69 0.87 -17.72 -5.50
N TYR A 70 1.25 -17.07 -4.41
CA TYR A 70 0.40 -16.06 -3.79
C TYR A 70 0.26 -14.87 -4.73
N ALA A 71 -1.00 -14.47 -5.01
CA ALA A 71 -1.24 -13.27 -5.79
C ALA A 71 -0.67 -12.05 -5.06
N THR A 72 0.00 -11.18 -5.80
CA THR A 72 0.57 -9.94 -5.28
C THR A 72 -0.54 -9.01 -4.81
N PRO A 73 -0.63 -8.63 -3.52
CA PRO A 73 -1.59 -7.66 -3.06
C PRO A 73 -1.44 -6.34 -3.82
N THR A 74 -2.52 -5.88 -4.40
CA THR A 74 -2.56 -4.62 -5.15
C THR A 74 -3.49 -3.62 -4.49
N GLY A 75 -3.28 -2.34 -4.76
CA GLY A 75 -4.08 -1.30 -4.15
C GLY A 75 -3.63 0.09 -4.55
N PHE A 76 -3.58 0.99 -3.60
CA PHE A 76 -3.22 2.38 -3.85
C PHE A 76 -2.25 2.91 -2.79
N GLU A 77 -1.49 3.93 -3.18
CA GLU A 77 -0.64 4.73 -2.30
C GLU A 77 -1.01 6.19 -2.47
N THR A 78 -1.06 6.90 -1.36
CA THR A 78 -1.13 8.36 -1.33
C THR A 78 -0.11 8.89 -0.34
N SER A 79 0.53 10.00 -0.66
CA SER A 79 1.47 10.63 0.27
C SER A 79 1.43 12.15 0.16
N VAL A 80 1.74 12.79 1.27
CA VAL A 80 1.91 14.24 1.37
C VAL A 80 3.38 14.51 1.71
N ILE A 81 4.02 15.39 0.97
CA ILE A 81 5.41 15.77 1.17
C ILE A 81 5.46 17.27 1.48
N GLY A 82 5.92 17.62 2.69
CA GLY A 82 6.24 18.98 3.08
C GLY A 82 7.73 19.25 2.83
N ASN A 83 8.06 20.11 1.85
CA ASN A 83 9.43 20.48 1.53
C ASN A 83 9.86 21.72 2.33
N PHE A 84 10.90 21.62 3.11
CA PHE A 84 11.50 22.73 3.85
C PHE A 84 12.79 23.26 3.21
N SER A 85 13.29 22.56 2.19
CA SER A 85 14.36 23.05 1.32
C SER A 85 14.19 22.50 -0.10
N LYS A 86 15.03 23.00 -1.04
CA LYS A 86 15.05 22.49 -2.42
C LYS A 86 15.27 20.98 -2.51
N HIS A 87 15.98 20.40 -1.56
CA HIS A 87 16.40 18.99 -1.60
C HIS A 87 15.81 18.13 -0.50
N PHE A 88 15.31 18.70 0.59
CA PHE A 88 14.81 17.96 1.74
C PHE A 88 13.36 18.26 2.06
N GLY A 89 12.62 17.22 2.36
CA GLY A 89 11.26 17.26 2.85
C GLY A 89 10.95 16.15 3.84
N ILE A 90 9.77 16.20 4.41
CA ILE A 90 9.18 15.12 5.19
C ILE A 90 8.00 14.56 4.39
N LYS A 91 8.01 13.24 4.19
CA LYS A 91 6.95 12.48 3.52
C LYS A 91 6.10 11.79 4.57
N GLY A 92 4.77 11.99 4.53
CA GLY A 92 3.77 11.15 5.17
C GLY A 92 3.15 10.25 4.11
N ASP A 93 3.11 8.95 4.34
CA ASP A 93 2.73 7.93 3.37
C ASP A 93 1.60 7.06 3.92
N PHE A 94 0.56 6.88 3.13
CA PHE A 94 -0.50 5.93 3.38
C PHE A 94 -0.66 5.01 2.19
N SER A 95 -0.65 3.70 2.42
CA SER A 95 -0.95 2.74 1.38
C SER A 95 -1.91 1.65 1.86
N ALA A 96 -2.76 1.19 0.96
CA ALA A 96 -3.72 0.12 1.21
C ALA A 96 -3.63 -0.91 0.09
N HIS A 97 -3.39 -2.17 0.47
CA HIS A 97 -3.25 -3.30 -0.44
C HIS A 97 -4.24 -4.40 -0.09
N PHE A 98 -4.85 -4.97 -1.12
CA PHE A 98 -5.89 -5.98 -0.99
C PHE A 98 -5.52 -7.19 -1.83
N ASN A 99 -5.71 -8.37 -1.25
CA ASN A 99 -5.65 -9.63 -1.98
C ASN A 99 -6.89 -10.48 -1.61
N ASN A 100 -7.57 -10.99 -2.63
CA ASN A 100 -8.67 -11.92 -2.48
C ASN A 100 -8.37 -13.14 -3.34
N GLU A 101 -8.04 -14.25 -2.70
CA GLU A 101 -7.88 -15.54 -3.37
C GLU A 101 -9.06 -16.44 -3.04
N SER A 102 -9.65 -17.05 -4.06
CA SER A 102 -10.73 -18.03 -3.92
C SER A 102 -10.38 -19.31 -4.68
N GLY A 103 -10.74 -20.44 -4.08
CA GLY A 103 -10.62 -21.75 -4.71
C GLY A 103 -9.25 -22.40 -4.51
N ARG A 104 -9.11 -23.22 -3.47
CA ARG A 104 -8.03 -24.21 -3.33
C ARG A 104 -8.62 -25.61 -3.19
N THR A 105 -8.11 -26.52 -3.99
CA THR A 105 -8.44 -27.95 -3.87
C THR A 105 -7.43 -28.58 -2.93
N PHE A 106 -7.89 -29.19 -1.84
CA PHE A 106 -7.06 -29.96 -0.94
C PHE A 106 -7.30 -31.44 -1.20
N THR A 107 -6.22 -32.22 -1.30
CA THR A 107 -6.29 -33.68 -1.34
C THR A 107 -5.98 -34.20 0.05
N ALA A 108 -6.95 -34.79 0.71
CA ALA A 108 -6.77 -35.47 1.98
C ALA A 108 -6.58 -36.98 1.75
N CYS A 109 -5.50 -37.55 2.29
CA CYS A 109 -5.19 -38.96 2.22
C CYS A 109 -5.29 -39.59 3.64
N THR A 110 -6.35 -40.38 3.89
CA THR A 110 -6.48 -41.27 5.08
C THR A 110 -7.09 -42.59 4.62
N PRO A 111 -6.45 -43.64 4.73
CA PRO A 111 -5.88 -44.73 3.94
C PRO A 111 -6.15 -44.74 2.44
N THR A 112 -7.16 -44.06 1.96
CA THR A 112 -7.43 -43.82 0.51
C THR A 112 -7.43 -42.33 0.24
N CYS A 113 -6.71 -41.90 -0.81
CA CYS A 113 -6.70 -40.50 -1.22
C CYS A 113 -8.03 -40.10 -1.87
N THR A 114 -8.80 -39.24 -1.21
CA THR A 114 -10.01 -38.65 -1.75
C THR A 114 -9.76 -37.17 -2.00
N THR A 115 -9.92 -36.75 -3.25
CA THR A 115 -9.85 -35.31 -3.59
C THR A 115 -11.16 -34.68 -3.15
N VAL A 116 -11.09 -33.87 -2.09
CA VAL A 116 -12.22 -33.06 -1.64
C VAL A 116 -12.02 -31.66 -2.19
N THR A 117 -12.90 -31.25 -3.09
CA THR A 117 -12.95 -29.86 -3.53
C THR A 117 -13.58 -29.03 -2.42
N GLN A 118 -12.81 -28.19 -1.79
CA GLN A 118 -13.24 -27.30 -0.71
C GLN A 118 -13.07 -25.87 -1.17
N ASP A 119 -14.13 -25.07 -1.14
CA ASP A 119 -14.07 -23.65 -1.43
C ASP A 119 -13.43 -22.93 -0.25
N VAL A 120 -12.21 -22.50 -0.43
CA VAL A 120 -11.46 -21.74 0.54
C VAL A 120 -11.27 -20.33 0.00
N GLN A 121 -11.67 -19.35 0.79
CA GLN A 121 -11.41 -17.94 0.49
C GLN A 121 -10.37 -17.40 1.47
N PHE A 122 -9.32 -16.83 0.93
CA PHE A 122 -8.29 -16.15 1.68
C PHE A 122 -8.30 -14.67 1.30
N LYS A 123 -8.58 -13.79 2.27
CA LYS A 123 -8.58 -12.34 2.10
C LYS A 123 -7.49 -11.73 2.96
N THR A 124 -6.56 -11.03 2.32
CA THR A 124 -5.52 -10.26 3.01
C THR A 124 -5.71 -8.77 2.75
N ARG A 125 -5.57 -7.98 3.80
CA ARG A 125 -5.58 -6.51 3.72
C ARG A 125 -4.38 -6.00 4.51
N VAL A 126 -3.64 -5.09 3.88
CA VAL A 126 -2.47 -4.44 4.47
C VAL A 126 -2.63 -2.94 4.34
N TYR A 127 -2.58 -2.23 5.45
CA TYR A 127 -2.61 -0.77 5.52
C TYR A 127 -1.31 -0.29 6.15
N ASN A 128 -0.55 0.56 5.45
CA ASN A 128 0.68 1.16 5.97
C ASN A 128 0.43 2.64 6.26
N PHE A 129 0.93 3.09 7.41
CA PHE A 129 1.01 4.49 7.83
C PHE A 129 2.46 4.78 8.21
N LEU A 130 3.19 5.43 7.30
CA LEU A 130 4.61 5.65 7.44
C LEU A 130 4.93 7.13 7.29
N ALA A 131 5.98 7.60 8.00
CA ALA A 131 6.48 8.96 7.83
C ALA A 131 8.00 9.00 7.97
N GLY A 132 8.63 9.98 7.32
CA GLY A 132 10.08 10.16 7.42
C GLY A 132 10.65 11.11 6.38
N PRO A 133 11.97 11.26 6.34
CA PRO A 133 12.65 12.16 5.42
C PRO A 133 12.60 11.66 3.98
N GLU A 134 12.45 12.63 3.06
CA GLU A 134 12.61 12.44 1.61
C GLU A 134 13.66 13.43 1.09
N PHE A 135 14.60 12.92 0.32
CA PHE A 135 15.61 13.70 -0.38
C PHE A 135 15.29 13.70 -1.89
N LYS A 136 15.31 14.89 -2.51
CA LYS A 136 15.08 15.09 -3.95
C LYS A 136 16.27 15.79 -4.61
N ALA A 137 16.81 15.18 -5.65
CA ALA A 137 17.85 15.82 -6.47
C ALA A 137 17.18 16.67 -7.56
N ARG A 138 16.61 17.82 -7.15
CA ARG A 138 15.97 18.77 -8.09
C ARG A 138 17.03 19.47 -8.93
N ASN A 139 16.89 19.35 -10.23
CA ASN A 139 17.74 19.96 -11.25
C ASN A 139 16.88 20.70 -12.29
N SER A 140 17.52 21.31 -13.28
CA SER A 140 16.84 22.02 -14.39
C SER A 140 16.15 21.08 -15.40
N THR A 141 16.37 19.77 -15.31
CA THR A 141 15.79 18.79 -16.22
C THR A 141 14.33 18.47 -15.87
N ARG A 142 13.67 17.66 -16.71
CA ARG A 142 12.33 17.14 -16.44
C ARG A 142 12.32 15.98 -15.43
N PHE A 143 13.49 15.45 -15.10
CA PHE A 143 13.65 14.26 -14.26
C PHE A 143 14.17 14.67 -12.89
N THR A 144 13.48 14.30 -11.84
CA THR A 144 13.86 14.54 -10.45
C THR A 144 13.95 13.20 -9.73
N PRO A 145 15.13 12.61 -9.60
CA PRO A 145 15.31 11.43 -8.76
C PRO A 145 15.15 11.81 -7.28
N PHE A 146 14.61 10.85 -6.50
CA PHE A 146 14.43 11.03 -5.08
C PHE A 146 14.65 9.71 -4.34
N ALA A 147 14.96 9.82 -3.05
CA ALA A 147 15.08 8.71 -2.12
C ALA A 147 14.43 9.06 -0.79
N TYR A 148 13.96 8.07 -0.07
CA TYR A 148 13.34 8.26 1.25
C TYR A 148 13.59 7.10 2.19
N ALA A 149 13.46 7.38 3.50
CA ALA A 149 13.43 6.39 4.55
C ALA A 149 12.28 6.73 5.49
N LEU A 150 11.31 5.83 5.60
CA LEU A 150 10.08 6.03 6.36
C LEU A 150 9.98 4.98 7.45
N GLY A 151 9.38 5.37 8.58
CA GLY A 151 9.06 4.47 9.69
C GLY A 151 7.62 4.69 10.14
N GLY A 152 7.01 3.65 10.71
CA GLY A 152 5.66 3.73 11.21
C GLY A 152 5.03 2.39 11.53
N VAL A 153 3.76 2.22 11.22
CA VAL A 153 2.99 1.03 11.54
C VAL A 153 2.28 0.47 10.31
N ALA A 154 2.22 -0.86 10.25
CA ALA A 154 1.39 -1.58 9.31
C ALA A 154 0.26 -2.28 10.08
N HIS A 155 -0.97 -2.12 9.60
CA HIS A 155 -2.12 -2.89 10.04
C HIS A 155 -2.39 -4.00 9.04
N THR A 156 -2.22 -5.25 9.47
CA THR A 156 -2.46 -6.43 8.64
C THR A 156 -3.71 -7.14 9.11
N SER A 157 -4.56 -7.57 8.18
CA SER A 157 -5.74 -8.38 8.46
C SER A 157 -5.81 -9.53 7.48
N ALA A 158 -5.82 -10.74 7.99
CA ALA A 158 -6.00 -11.97 7.24
C ALA A 158 -7.32 -12.64 7.66
N GLU A 159 -8.16 -12.95 6.69
CA GLU A 159 -9.43 -13.66 6.89
C GLU A 159 -9.42 -14.92 6.03
N PHE A 160 -9.57 -16.04 6.68
CA PHE A 160 -9.67 -17.35 6.07
C PHE A 160 -11.09 -17.87 6.26
N THR A 161 -11.79 -18.12 5.17
CA THR A 161 -13.13 -18.69 5.19
C THR A 161 -13.09 -20.02 4.45
N SER A 162 -13.50 -21.10 5.13
CA SER A 162 -13.72 -22.41 4.52
C SER A 162 -15.20 -22.70 4.53
N THR A 163 -15.75 -23.00 3.35
CA THR A 163 -17.14 -23.38 3.18
C THR A 163 -17.18 -24.81 2.64
N SER A 164 -17.50 -25.76 3.49
CA SER A 164 -17.72 -27.16 3.15
C SER A 164 -19.09 -27.60 3.64
N PRO A 165 -19.73 -28.59 2.99
CA PRO A 165 -21.00 -29.18 3.49
C PRO A 165 -20.90 -29.70 4.91
N THR A 166 -19.69 -30.06 5.40
CA THR A 166 -19.46 -30.66 6.71
C THR A 166 -18.74 -29.75 7.71
N LEU A 167 -18.09 -28.67 7.28
CA LEU A 167 -17.31 -27.77 8.15
C LEU A 167 -17.30 -26.35 7.61
N ASN A 168 -18.03 -25.46 8.29
CA ASN A 168 -17.96 -24.02 8.07
C ASN A 168 -17.13 -23.41 9.19
N PHE A 169 -16.02 -22.74 8.82
CA PHE A 169 -15.16 -22.18 9.82
C PHE A 169 -14.51 -20.87 9.28
N LEU A 170 -14.48 -19.86 10.16
CA LEU A 170 -13.94 -18.54 9.88
C LEU A 170 -12.82 -18.25 10.87
N LEU A 171 -11.60 -18.05 10.38
CA LEU A 171 -10.48 -17.50 11.14
C LEU A 171 -10.20 -16.10 10.69
N LYS A 172 -10.14 -15.19 11.64
CA LYS A 172 -9.72 -13.79 11.40
C LYS A 172 -8.58 -13.46 12.35
N LYS A 173 -7.44 -13.04 11.77
CA LYS A 173 -6.30 -12.53 12.51
C LYS A 173 -6.04 -11.09 12.04
N SER A 174 -5.82 -10.18 13.00
CA SER A 174 -5.52 -8.78 12.72
C SER A 174 -4.44 -8.32 13.68
N ASP A 175 -3.35 -7.76 13.16
CA ASP A 175 -2.20 -7.32 13.94
C ASP A 175 -1.75 -5.93 13.49
N ASN A 176 -1.27 -5.13 14.47
CA ASN A 176 -0.55 -3.89 14.22
C ASN A 176 0.94 -4.16 14.47
N VAL A 177 1.75 -3.94 13.46
CA VAL A 177 3.18 -4.24 13.52
C VAL A 177 4.00 -3.02 13.12
N PRO A 178 5.18 -2.81 13.71
CA PRO A 178 6.12 -1.82 13.22
C PRO A 178 6.51 -2.13 11.77
N ALA A 179 6.62 -1.09 10.95
CA ALA A 179 7.02 -1.20 9.56
C ALA A 179 7.98 -0.08 9.19
N LEU A 180 8.87 -0.39 8.24
CA LEU A 180 9.78 0.57 7.64
C LEU A 180 9.58 0.56 6.13
N ALA A 181 9.96 1.64 5.45
CA ALA A 181 10.11 1.66 4.00
C ALA A 181 11.37 2.44 3.65
N VAL A 182 12.25 1.83 2.87
CA VAL A 182 13.44 2.48 2.34
C VAL A 182 13.44 2.31 0.83
N GLY A 183 13.47 3.41 0.12
CA GLY A 183 13.36 3.36 -1.33
C GLY A 183 13.55 4.71 -2.00
N GLY A 184 13.10 4.78 -3.23
CA GLY A 184 13.19 5.97 -4.03
C GLY A 184 12.48 5.82 -5.36
N GLY A 185 12.73 6.76 -6.25
CA GLY A 185 12.08 6.75 -7.54
C GLY A 185 12.43 7.94 -8.40
N LEU A 186 11.56 8.19 -9.35
CA LEU A 186 11.74 9.24 -10.33
C LEU A 186 10.44 10.01 -10.53
N ASP A 187 10.53 11.34 -10.44
CA ASP A 187 9.47 12.25 -10.87
C ASP A 187 9.77 12.74 -12.28
N ILE A 188 8.83 12.58 -13.19
CA ILE A 188 8.89 13.08 -14.56
C ILE A 188 7.91 14.23 -14.70
N ARG A 189 8.40 15.44 -14.87
CA ARG A 189 7.56 16.65 -14.98
C ARG A 189 6.71 16.59 -16.26
N ALA A 190 5.39 16.48 -16.10
CA ALA A 190 4.43 16.51 -17.20
C ALA A 190 3.89 17.93 -17.46
N GLY A 191 3.86 18.80 -16.44
CA GLY A 191 3.35 20.16 -16.52
C GLY A 191 3.88 21.05 -15.41
N LYS A 192 3.29 22.25 -15.26
CA LYS A 192 3.69 23.19 -14.20
C LYS A 192 3.32 22.68 -12.80
N ARG A 193 2.21 21.96 -12.67
CA ARG A 193 1.63 21.51 -11.38
C ARG A 193 1.57 20.00 -11.24
N VAL A 194 1.87 19.23 -12.29
CA VAL A 194 1.70 17.77 -12.30
C VAL A 194 2.98 17.10 -12.80
N SER A 195 3.39 16.05 -12.11
CA SER A 195 4.44 15.12 -12.53
C SER A 195 3.94 13.70 -12.47
N PHE A 196 4.45 12.83 -13.32
CA PHE A 196 4.32 11.39 -13.17
C PHE A 196 5.38 10.90 -12.19
N ARG A 197 5.01 10.08 -11.22
CA ARG A 197 5.92 9.52 -10.20
C ARG A 197 5.92 8.01 -10.27
N GLY A 198 7.12 7.41 -10.33
CA GLY A 198 7.35 5.99 -10.11
C GLY A 198 8.21 5.77 -8.88
N THR A 199 7.82 4.83 -8.01
CA THR A 199 8.55 4.49 -6.79
C THR A 199 8.80 3.00 -6.69
N ILE A 200 9.92 2.66 -6.06
CA ILE A 200 10.22 1.30 -5.59
C ILE A 200 10.81 1.41 -4.19
N ASP A 201 10.31 0.61 -3.27
CA ASP A 201 10.85 0.54 -1.91
C ASP A 201 10.83 -0.87 -1.34
N TYR A 202 11.76 -1.11 -0.44
CA TYR A 202 11.82 -2.25 0.43
C TYR A 202 11.06 -1.93 1.71
N ASN A 203 10.03 -2.72 2.02
CA ASN A 203 9.07 -2.49 3.10
C ASN A 203 9.03 -3.67 4.07
N PRO A 204 10.00 -3.79 5.00
CA PRO A 204 9.99 -4.81 6.02
C PRO A 204 8.95 -4.53 7.09
N MET A 205 8.17 -5.58 7.44
CA MET A 205 7.20 -5.58 8.54
C MET A 205 7.68 -6.53 9.63
N PHE A 206 7.71 -6.06 10.88
CA PHE A 206 8.21 -6.81 12.03
C PHE A 206 7.05 -7.52 12.73
N ILE A 207 6.72 -8.71 12.26
CA ILE A 207 5.61 -9.54 12.78
C ILE A 207 6.16 -10.44 13.88
N ARG A 208 5.67 -10.30 15.12
CA ARG A 208 5.97 -11.21 16.21
C ARG A 208 5.04 -12.41 16.14
N ASP A 209 5.38 -13.43 15.39
CA ASP A 209 4.66 -14.70 15.37
C ASP A 209 5.64 -15.88 15.46
N SER A 210 5.16 -17.02 15.95
CA SER A 210 5.97 -18.22 16.32
C SER A 210 6.70 -18.88 15.13
N GLY A 211 7.62 -18.20 14.50
CA GLY A 211 8.44 -18.79 13.43
C GLY A 211 9.06 -17.84 12.42
N SER A 212 8.65 -16.58 12.38
CA SER A 212 9.25 -15.59 11.51
C SER A 212 9.07 -14.19 12.10
N ASP A 213 10.17 -13.59 12.53
CA ASP A 213 10.15 -12.27 13.18
C ASP A 213 10.01 -11.11 12.20
N ARG A 214 10.06 -11.38 10.88
CA ARG A 214 10.06 -10.34 9.85
C ARG A 214 9.49 -10.82 8.52
N ARG A 215 8.70 -9.99 7.89
CA ARG A 215 8.24 -10.17 6.52
C ARG A 215 8.87 -9.12 5.62
N ASP A 216 9.65 -9.56 4.64
CA ASP A 216 10.35 -8.70 3.70
C ASP A 216 9.51 -8.50 2.44
N LEU A 217 9.07 -7.27 2.22
CA LEU A 217 8.21 -6.91 1.11
C LEU A 217 8.89 -5.87 0.22
N VAL A 218 8.57 -5.91 -1.07
CA VAL A 218 8.92 -4.87 -2.05
C VAL A 218 7.64 -4.23 -2.54
N ARG A 219 7.56 -2.91 -2.46
CA ARG A 219 6.44 -2.12 -2.96
C ARG A 219 6.86 -1.40 -4.23
N ILE A 220 6.00 -1.42 -5.24
CA ILE A 220 6.18 -0.64 -6.48
C ILE A 220 4.91 0.18 -6.67
N SER A 221 5.07 1.50 -6.90
CA SER A 221 3.93 2.38 -7.12
C SER A 221 4.14 3.31 -8.30
N LEU A 222 3.05 3.58 -9.01
CA LEU A 222 3.01 4.46 -10.17
C LEU A 222 1.80 5.39 -10.05
N GLY A 223 1.98 6.68 -10.27
CA GLY A 223 0.89 7.65 -10.13
C GLY A 223 1.29 9.06 -10.48
N PHE A 224 0.49 10.00 -9.98
CA PHE A 224 0.66 11.42 -10.22
C PHE A 224 1.04 12.17 -8.96
N LEU A 225 1.97 13.10 -9.10
CA LEU A 225 2.42 14.03 -8.07
C LEU A 225 1.91 15.43 -8.43
N PHE A 226 1.13 16.02 -7.54
CA PHE A 226 0.59 17.38 -7.64
C PHE A 226 1.43 18.34 -6.78
N ARG A 227 1.60 19.58 -7.28
CA ARG A 227 2.44 20.63 -6.68
C ARG A 227 1.66 21.92 -6.52
#